data_72b5c6cd628b8c93394dab8c494e5114
#
_entry.id   72b5c6cd628b8c93394dab8c494e5114
#
_cell.length_a   1.000
_cell.length_b   1.000
_cell.length_c   1.000
_cell.angle_alpha   90.00
_cell.angle_beta   90.00
_cell.angle_gamma   90.00
#
_symmetry.space_group_name_H-M   'P 1'
#
loop_
_entity.id
_entity.type
_entity.pdbx_description
1 polymer ?
#
loop_
_entity_poly.entity_id
_entity_poly.type
_entity_poly.pdbx_seq_one_letter_code
_entity_poly.pdbx_strand_id
1 'polypeptide(L)'
;MADPVDWALAAATGARLAPSGPHDDRDGVESAVRQLRRASERAVQPVADVTGLEAPFDAHRSVVVGRKAWVRSNVDQLRTATEPVSDVLGGDGNRVVRAVGSRTTALQMGAVLAWLSSKVLGQYEAFGGEGRLLLVAPNIVHAERQLDVPPTDFRLWVCLHEETHRVQFGAVSWLSGYFTDEVHSYLRAVDPDAGSAIGRVVAGLRQRTRGEGGLIDLMQTEEQRAILDRLTALMSLLEGHADVVMDAVGPQVVPSVDLIRQRFDVRRQQAGTLDGALRRLLGLDAKLRQYVEGAAFVRAVVDRVGMQDFNAVWTSPETLPRPGEIADPQAWIARVHG
;
A
#
# COMPACT_ATOMS: atom_id res chain seq x y z
N MET A 1 4.45 -10.77 -28.73
CA MET A 1 3.09 -10.21 -28.54
C MET A 1 3.20 -8.74 -28.17
N ALA A 2 2.21 -7.88 -28.49
CA ALA A 2 2.26 -6.49 -28.04
C ALA A 2 1.80 -6.43 -26.57
N ASP A 3 2.55 -5.70 -25.75
CA ASP A 3 2.23 -5.48 -24.34
C ASP A 3 0.83 -4.86 -24.19
N PRO A 4 0.02 -5.29 -23.21
CA PRO A 4 -1.30 -4.73 -22.95
C PRO A 4 -1.25 -3.25 -22.54
N VAL A 5 -0.10 -2.78 -22.06
CA VAL A 5 0.16 -1.39 -21.65
C VAL A 5 1.43 -0.88 -22.30
N ASP A 6 1.42 0.37 -22.81
CA ASP A 6 2.65 1.09 -23.19
C ASP A 6 3.34 1.60 -21.92
N TRP A 7 4.18 0.76 -21.32
CA TRP A 7 4.86 1.04 -20.04
C TRP A 7 5.77 2.26 -20.11
N ALA A 8 6.41 2.50 -21.25
CA ALA A 8 7.26 3.68 -21.46
C ALA A 8 6.43 4.96 -21.43
N LEU A 9 5.27 4.94 -22.08
CA LEU A 9 4.33 6.07 -22.07
C LEU A 9 3.74 6.30 -20.68
N ALA A 10 3.39 5.23 -19.94
CA ALA A 10 2.90 5.34 -18.57
C ALA A 10 3.93 6.01 -17.65
N ALA A 11 5.18 5.56 -17.68
CA ALA A 11 6.28 6.13 -16.91
C ALA A 11 6.56 7.60 -17.28
N ALA A 12 6.61 7.92 -18.58
CA ALA A 12 6.83 9.28 -19.05
C ALA A 12 5.70 10.23 -18.65
N THR A 13 4.44 9.79 -18.82
CA THR A 13 3.25 10.55 -18.44
C THR A 13 3.21 10.81 -16.94
N GLY A 14 3.38 9.77 -16.14
CA GLY A 14 3.35 9.88 -14.69
C GLY A 14 4.48 10.76 -14.16
N ALA A 15 5.71 10.59 -14.67
CA ALA A 15 6.84 11.43 -14.27
C ALA A 15 6.67 12.91 -14.68
N ARG A 16 5.97 13.18 -15.81
CA ARG A 16 5.68 14.54 -16.28
C ARG A 16 4.60 15.21 -15.44
N LEU A 17 3.55 14.47 -15.07
CA LEU A 17 2.41 14.96 -14.31
C LEU A 17 2.66 14.97 -12.80
N ALA A 18 3.68 14.27 -12.30
CA ALA A 18 4.01 14.23 -10.88
C ALA A 18 4.23 15.66 -10.34
N PRO A 19 3.47 16.09 -9.30
CA PRO A 19 3.58 17.44 -8.77
C PRO A 19 4.99 17.72 -8.22
N SER A 20 5.40 18.98 -8.27
CA SER A 20 6.64 19.41 -7.62
C SER A 20 6.56 19.19 -6.11
N GLY A 21 7.69 18.86 -5.48
CA GLY A 21 7.80 18.80 -4.02
C GLY A 21 7.78 20.21 -3.39
N PRO A 22 7.86 20.31 -2.06
CA PRO A 22 8.04 21.59 -1.39
C PRO A 22 9.34 22.24 -1.86
N HIS A 23 9.30 23.56 -1.96
CA HIS A 23 10.52 24.32 -2.25
C HIS A 23 11.51 24.20 -1.10
N ASP A 24 12.75 23.86 -1.45
CA ASP A 24 13.89 23.84 -0.54
C ASP A 24 15.15 24.18 -1.33
N ASP A 25 16.19 24.69 -0.65
CA ASP A 25 17.49 24.85 -1.27
C ASP A 25 18.21 23.48 -1.34
N ARG A 26 19.35 23.47 -2.02
CA ARG A 26 20.14 22.25 -2.20
C ARG A 26 20.59 21.65 -0.87
N ASP A 27 21.02 22.49 0.06
CA ASP A 27 21.52 22.06 1.37
C ASP A 27 20.41 21.43 2.21
N GLY A 28 19.20 22.01 2.18
CA GLY A 28 18.00 21.47 2.81
C GLY A 28 17.61 20.12 2.25
N VAL A 29 17.61 19.95 0.92
CA VAL A 29 17.33 18.66 0.27
C VAL A 29 18.38 17.62 0.66
N GLU A 30 19.67 17.94 0.58
CA GLU A 30 20.75 17.03 0.96
C GLU A 30 20.69 16.64 2.44
N SER A 31 20.34 17.61 3.31
CA SER A 31 20.13 17.37 4.74
C SER A 31 18.97 16.41 4.99
N ALA A 32 17.84 16.63 4.34
CA ALA A 32 16.67 15.75 4.46
C ALA A 32 17.00 14.30 4.02
N VAL A 33 17.69 14.14 2.90
CA VAL A 33 18.11 12.82 2.42
C VAL A 33 19.06 12.12 3.41
N ARG A 34 20.06 12.84 3.94
CA ARG A 34 20.98 12.28 4.95
C ARG A 34 20.24 11.85 6.22
N GLN A 35 19.30 12.69 6.68
CA GLN A 35 18.52 12.40 7.89
C GLN A 35 17.59 11.19 7.70
N LEU A 36 16.93 11.06 6.55
CA LEU A 36 16.08 9.92 6.23
C LEU A 36 16.87 8.60 6.18
N ARG A 37 18.07 8.61 5.58
CA ARG A 37 18.95 7.43 5.59
C ARG A 37 19.31 7.01 7.02
N ARG A 38 19.73 7.96 7.86
CA ARG A 38 20.03 7.70 9.27
C ARG A 38 18.79 7.24 10.07
N ALA A 39 17.64 7.81 9.78
CA ALA A 39 16.39 7.41 10.43
C ALA A 39 16.00 5.98 10.06
N SER A 40 16.18 5.60 8.79
CA SER A 40 15.94 4.23 8.34
C SER A 40 16.87 3.22 9.02
N GLU A 41 18.16 3.54 9.15
CA GLU A 41 19.11 2.69 9.88
C GLU A 41 18.73 2.58 11.39
N ARG A 42 18.30 3.69 12.00
CA ARG A 42 17.87 3.72 13.41
C ARG A 42 16.57 2.99 13.67
N ALA A 43 15.72 2.82 12.69
CA ALA A 43 14.44 2.13 12.83
C ALA A 43 14.59 0.60 12.97
N VAL A 44 15.67 0.02 12.47
CA VAL A 44 15.89 -1.44 12.38
C VAL A 44 15.77 -2.11 13.75
N GLN A 45 16.61 -1.70 14.70
CA GLN A 45 16.67 -2.37 16.01
C GLN A 45 15.37 -2.21 16.82
N PRO A 46 14.76 -1.01 16.95
CA PRO A 46 13.50 -0.87 17.68
C PRO A 46 12.37 -1.71 17.10
N VAL A 47 12.28 -1.86 15.78
CA VAL A 47 11.27 -2.72 15.13
C VAL A 47 11.55 -4.19 15.42
N ALA A 48 12.80 -4.65 15.32
CA ALA A 48 13.18 -6.02 15.65
C ALA A 48 12.90 -6.35 17.12
N ASP A 49 13.22 -5.44 18.05
CA ASP A 49 12.98 -5.62 19.48
C ASP A 49 11.48 -5.76 19.82
N VAL A 50 10.62 -5.01 19.15
CA VAL A 50 9.17 -5.06 19.38
C VAL A 50 8.53 -6.26 18.70
N THR A 51 8.91 -6.54 17.45
CA THR A 51 8.24 -7.58 16.65
C THR A 51 8.80 -8.97 16.90
N GLY A 52 10.06 -9.09 17.31
CA GLY A 52 10.79 -10.36 17.32
C GLY A 52 11.04 -10.94 15.92
N LEU A 53 10.80 -10.14 14.87
CA LEU A 53 11.03 -10.55 13.48
C LEU A 53 12.38 -10.00 13.01
N GLU A 54 13.19 -10.87 12.43
CA GLU A 54 14.47 -10.51 11.83
C GLU A 54 14.43 -10.79 10.32
N ALA A 55 14.66 -9.76 9.52
CA ALA A 55 14.81 -9.91 8.08
C ALA A 55 16.31 -10.08 7.72
N PRO A 56 16.65 -10.79 6.64
CA PRO A 56 18.03 -10.94 6.18
C PRO A 56 18.74 -9.60 6.01
N PHE A 57 20.03 -9.56 6.36
CA PHE A 57 20.85 -8.32 6.39
C PHE A 57 20.87 -7.58 5.04
N ASP A 58 20.88 -8.33 3.92
CA ASP A 58 20.91 -7.76 2.56
C ASP A 58 19.63 -6.99 2.17
N ALA A 59 18.56 -7.15 2.93
CA ALA A 59 17.29 -6.43 2.74
C ALA A 59 17.30 -4.98 3.28
N HIS A 60 18.42 -4.48 3.84
CA HIS A 60 18.51 -3.17 4.48
C HIS A 60 18.65 -1.97 3.52
N ARG A 61 18.44 -2.15 2.24
CA ARG A 61 18.57 -1.03 1.29
C ARG A 61 17.31 -0.17 1.27
N SER A 62 17.25 0.85 2.12
CA SER A 62 16.30 1.94 1.94
C SER A 62 16.84 2.94 0.92
N VAL A 63 15.99 3.28 -0.05
CA VAL A 63 16.32 4.23 -1.11
C VAL A 63 15.47 5.48 -0.94
N VAL A 64 16.12 6.62 -0.72
CA VAL A 64 15.45 7.92 -0.66
C VAL A 64 15.22 8.43 -2.08
N VAL A 65 13.96 8.64 -2.46
CA VAL A 65 13.55 8.97 -3.81
C VAL A 65 12.71 10.25 -3.89
N GLY A 66 12.67 10.85 -5.08
CA GLY A 66 11.68 11.86 -5.43
C GLY A 66 10.44 11.24 -6.09
N ARG A 67 9.36 12.02 -6.21
CA ARG A 67 8.07 11.58 -6.80
C ARG A 67 8.20 10.95 -8.18
N LYS A 68 9.03 11.53 -9.06
CA LYS A 68 9.26 11.01 -10.42
C LYS A 68 9.95 9.64 -10.42
N ALA A 69 10.90 9.43 -9.51
CA ALA A 69 11.58 8.15 -9.37
C ALA A 69 10.62 7.10 -8.79
N TRP A 70 9.80 7.47 -7.80
CA TRP A 70 8.74 6.61 -7.27
C TRP A 70 7.75 6.17 -8.36
N VAL A 71 7.31 7.09 -9.25
CA VAL A 71 6.43 6.74 -10.39
C VAL A 71 7.08 5.69 -11.29
N ARG A 72 8.35 5.87 -11.66
CA ARG A 72 9.06 4.92 -12.52
C ARG A 72 9.18 3.55 -11.87
N SER A 73 9.56 3.52 -10.59
CA SER A 73 9.65 2.28 -9.82
C SER A 73 8.31 1.55 -9.80
N ASN A 74 7.20 2.26 -9.56
CA ASN A 74 5.88 1.65 -9.54
C ASN A 74 5.42 1.14 -10.91
N VAL A 75 5.77 1.82 -12.01
CA VAL A 75 5.52 1.31 -13.37
C VAL A 75 6.28 0.01 -13.58
N ASP A 76 7.55 -0.07 -13.16
CA ASP A 76 8.35 -1.30 -13.27
C ASP A 76 7.78 -2.44 -12.40
N GLN A 77 7.33 -2.13 -11.17
CA GLN A 77 6.66 -3.09 -10.28
C GLN A 77 5.35 -3.61 -10.91
N LEU A 78 4.51 -2.73 -11.46
CA LEU A 78 3.27 -3.12 -12.12
C LEU A 78 3.52 -3.96 -13.36
N ARG A 79 4.55 -3.62 -14.16
CA ARG A 79 4.96 -4.43 -15.31
C ARG A 79 5.34 -5.84 -14.87
N THR A 80 6.21 -5.98 -13.87
CA THR A 80 6.62 -7.27 -13.33
C THR A 80 5.44 -8.07 -12.79
N ALA A 81 4.55 -7.42 -12.02
CA ALA A 81 3.37 -8.06 -11.46
C ALA A 81 2.36 -8.52 -12.52
N THR A 82 2.29 -7.85 -13.69
CA THR A 82 1.32 -8.18 -14.75
C THR A 82 1.89 -9.07 -15.85
N GLU A 83 3.22 -9.21 -15.95
CA GLU A 83 3.87 -10.01 -16.99
C GLU A 83 3.35 -11.45 -17.06
N PRO A 84 3.18 -12.21 -15.94
CA PRO A 84 2.68 -13.59 -15.97
C PRO A 84 1.23 -13.75 -16.40
N VAL A 85 0.46 -12.67 -16.45
CA VAL A 85 -0.96 -12.64 -16.83
C VAL A 85 -1.22 -11.78 -18.07
N SER A 86 -0.16 -11.35 -18.75
CA SER A 86 -0.24 -10.45 -19.92
C SER A 86 -1.06 -11.05 -21.06
N ASP A 87 -1.04 -12.38 -21.23
CA ASP A 87 -1.81 -13.09 -22.25
C ASP A 87 -3.32 -12.98 -22.01
N VAL A 88 -3.75 -12.98 -20.75
CA VAL A 88 -5.15 -12.82 -20.36
C VAL A 88 -5.61 -11.38 -20.53
N LEU A 89 -4.72 -10.42 -20.23
CA LEU A 89 -5.03 -8.99 -20.32
C LEU A 89 -5.00 -8.45 -21.76
N GLY A 90 -4.36 -9.17 -22.70
CA GLY A 90 -4.09 -8.70 -24.07
C GLY A 90 -5.27 -8.78 -25.05
N GLY A 91 -6.37 -9.49 -24.76
CA GLY A 91 -7.58 -9.62 -25.59
C GLY A 91 -7.35 -9.95 -27.08
N ASP A 92 -8.37 -10.48 -27.78
CA ASP A 92 -8.31 -10.90 -29.21
C ASP A 92 -8.57 -9.79 -30.26
N GLY A 93 -8.40 -8.53 -29.90
CA GLY A 93 -8.73 -7.38 -30.73
C GLY A 93 -7.78 -7.14 -31.92
N ASN A 94 -8.26 -6.39 -32.95
CA ASN A 94 -7.46 -5.89 -34.07
C ASN A 94 -6.23 -5.09 -33.55
N ARG A 95 -5.08 -5.23 -34.24
CA ARG A 95 -3.80 -4.59 -33.90
C ARG A 95 -3.91 -3.08 -33.62
N VAL A 96 -4.77 -2.36 -34.37
CA VAL A 96 -4.98 -0.91 -34.20
C VAL A 96 -5.77 -0.64 -32.90
N VAL A 97 -6.82 -1.42 -32.63
CA VAL A 97 -7.64 -1.28 -31.41
C VAL A 97 -6.79 -1.56 -30.17
N ARG A 98 -5.93 -2.60 -30.22
CA ARG A 98 -4.97 -2.90 -29.14
C ARG A 98 -3.96 -1.78 -28.92
N ALA A 99 -3.38 -1.22 -29.98
CA ALA A 99 -2.41 -0.12 -29.86
C ALA A 99 -3.02 1.17 -29.29
N VAL A 100 -4.28 1.47 -29.62
CA VAL A 100 -5.01 2.62 -29.03
C VAL A 100 -5.37 2.31 -27.57
N GLY A 101 -5.83 1.11 -27.28
CA GLY A 101 -6.18 0.66 -25.93
C GLY A 101 -4.97 0.72 -24.99
N SER A 102 -3.81 0.17 -25.38
CA SER A 102 -2.59 0.16 -24.58
C SER A 102 -2.09 1.57 -24.24
N ARG A 103 -2.19 2.52 -25.17
CA ARG A 103 -1.83 3.92 -24.94
C ARG A 103 -2.80 4.64 -24.01
N THR A 104 -4.10 4.39 -24.16
CA THR A 104 -5.13 4.97 -23.27
C THR A 104 -4.93 4.49 -21.85
N THR A 105 -4.72 3.18 -21.65
CA THR A 105 -4.42 2.58 -20.36
C THR A 105 -3.14 3.16 -19.77
N ALA A 106 -2.08 3.32 -20.57
CA ALA A 106 -0.83 3.92 -20.15
C ALA A 106 -0.98 5.36 -19.65
N LEU A 107 -1.75 6.20 -20.36
CA LEU A 107 -2.02 7.59 -19.96
C LEU A 107 -2.81 7.65 -18.64
N GLN A 108 -3.85 6.81 -18.50
CA GLN A 108 -4.64 6.73 -17.27
C GLN A 108 -3.80 6.26 -16.09
N MET A 109 -3.01 5.19 -16.27
CA MET A 109 -2.10 4.66 -15.26
C MET A 109 -1.06 5.72 -14.85
N GLY A 110 -0.44 6.39 -15.82
CA GLY A 110 0.50 7.47 -15.55
C GLY A 110 -0.13 8.61 -14.74
N ALA A 111 -1.36 9.01 -15.06
CA ALA A 111 -2.07 10.05 -14.32
C ALA A 111 -2.39 9.63 -12.88
N VAL A 112 -2.85 8.39 -12.67
CA VAL A 112 -3.11 7.83 -11.33
C VAL A 112 -1.83 7.76 -10.50
N LEU A 113 -0.74 7.24 -11.07
CA LEU A 113 0.55 7.17 -10.39
C LEU A 113 1.12 8.56 -10.09
N ALA A 114 0.95 9.53 -10.97
CA ALA A 114 1.34 10.92 -10.71
C ALA A 114 0.60 11.49 -9.48
N TRP A 115 -0.70 11.26 -9.38
CA TRP A 115 -1.49 11.70 -8.23
C TRP A 115 -1.06 10.97 -6.95
N LEU A 116 -0.92 9.64 -6.98
CA LEU A 116 -0.47 8.84 -5.84
C LEU A 116 0.93 9.23 -5.39
N SER A 117 1.82 9.61 -6.31
CA SER A 117 3.20 10.00 -6.02
C SER A 117 3.34 11.13 -5.01
N SER A 118 2.28 11.94 -4.82
CA SER A 118 2.23 13.04 -3.85
C SER A 118 1.63 12.64 -2.49
N LYS A 119 1.16 11.41 -2.34
CA LYS A 119 0.44 10.93 -1.15
C LYS A 119 1.25 9.93 -0.33
N VAL A 120 2.07 9.13 -0.98
CA VAL A 120 2.83 8.03 -0.38
C VAL A 120 4.07 8.58 0.32
N LEU A 121 4.28 8.25 1.59
CA LEU A 121 5.47 8.65 2.36
C LEU A 121 6.60 7.64 2.16
N GLY A 122 6.30 6.36 2.14
CA GLY A 122 7.20 5.27 1.84
C GLY A 122 6.47 4.09 1.21
N GLN A 123 7.22 3.09 0.78
CA GLN A 123 6.69 1.88 0.15
C GLN A 123 7.72 0.78 0.17
N TYR A 124 7.32 -0.43 0.57
CA TYR A 124 8.12 -1.61 0.33
C TYR A 124 7.79 -2.21 -1.05
N GLU A 125 8.81 -2.47 -1.86
CA GLU A 125 8.66 -3.08 -3.19
C GLU A 125 8.62 -4.60 -3.05
N ALA A 126 7.41 -5.17 -3.07
CA ALA A 126 7.18 -6.61 -2.87
C ALA A 126 7.33 -7.45 -4.15
N PHE A 127 7.31 -6.84 -5.35
CA PHE A 127 7.35 -7.53 -6.63
C PHE A 127 8.73 -7.45 -7.28
N GLY A 128 9.20 -8.56 -7.84
CA GLY A 128 10.26 -8.59 -8.85
C GLY A 128 11.67 -8.29 -8.38
N GLY A 129 12.08 -8.70 -7.16
CA GLY A 129 13.45 -8.52 -6.77
C GLY A 129 13.76 -8.80 -5.29
N GLU A 130 14.92 -8.32 -4.84
CA GLU A 130 15.42 -8.47 -3.47
C GLU A 130 14.66 -7.63 -2.43
N GLY A 131 13.53 -7.02 -2.78
CA GLY A 131 12.75 -6.12 -1.93
C GLY A 131 13.52 -4.82 -1.60
N ARG A 132 12.91 -3.66 -1.84
CA ARG A 132 13.52 -2.37 -1.49
C ARG A 132 12.52 -1.52 -0.75
N LEU A 133 13.02 -0.76 0.22
CA LEU A 133 12.23 0.24 0.90
C LEU A 133 12.43 1.60 0.21
N LEU A 134 11.38 2.17 -0.33
CA LEU A 134 11.39 3.52 -0.91
C LEU A 134 10.90 4.54 0.12
N LEU A 135 11.66 5.61 0.35
CA LEU A 135 11.27 6.76 1.16
C LEU A 135 11.09 7.96 0.23
N VAL A 136 9.88 8.50 0.15
CA VAL A 136 9.54 9.60 -0.77
C VAL A 136 9.81 10.93 -0.07
N ALA A 137 11.07 11.38 -0.09
CA ALA A 137 11.55 12.54 0.67
C ALA A 137 10.67 13.80 0.51
N PRO A 138 10.27 14.25 -0.69
CA PRO A 138 9.45 15.46 -0.82
C PRO A 138 8.09 15.35 -0.15
N ASN A 139 7.55 14.13 0.03
CA ASN A 139 6.28 13.93 0.72
C ASN A 139 6.45 13.94 2.23
N ILE A 140 7.52 13.33 2.73
CA ILE A 140 7.85 13.32 4.15
C ILE A 140 8.11 14.76 4.62
N VAL A 141 8.95 15.53 3.88
CA VAL A 141 9.22 16.95 4.18
C VAL A 141 7.94 17.79 4.09
N HIS A 142 7.07 17.52 3.12
CA HIS A 142 5.79 18.22 3.02
C HIS A 142 4.87 17.91 4.20
N ALA A 143 4.79 16.64 4.60
CA ALA A 143 3.94 16.20 5.69
C ALA A 143 4.42 16.75 7.05
N GLU A 144 5.73 16.70 7.36
CA GLU A 144 6.28 17.24 8.62
C GLU A 144 6.00 18.73 8.77
N ARG A 145 6.11 19.51 7.67
CA ARG A 145 5.80 20.93 7.66
C ARG A 145 4.30 21.20 7.83
N GLN A 146 3.45 20.43 7.15
CA GLN A 146 1.98 20.57 7.27
C GLN A 146 1.46 20.20 8.66
N LEU A 147 2.07 19.21 9.29
CA LEU A 147 1.67 18.73 10.62
C LEU A 147 2.29 19.60 11.73
N ASP A 148 3.26 20.46 11.39
CA ASP A 148 4.02 21.27 12.35
C ASP A 148 4.59 20.41 13.49
N VAL A 149 5.37 19.39 13.11
CA VAL A 149 5.98 18.41 14.01
C VAL A 149 7.51 18.43 13.87
N PRO A 150 8.27 17.99 14.90
CA PRO A 150 9.72 17.92 14.83
C PRO A 150 10.19 17.01 13.68
N PRO A 151 10.97 17.52 12.69
CA PRO A 151 11.34 16.77 11.50
C PRO A 151 12.10 15.47 11.80
N THR A 152 13.01 15.49 12.78
CA THR A 152 13.83 14.31 13.15
C THR A 152 12.94 13.18 13.64
N ASP A 153 11.97 13.48 14.49
CA ASP A 153 11.06 12.50 15.08
C ASP A 153 10.07 11.99 14.03
N PHE A 154 9.51 12.89 13.22
CA PHE A 154 8.58 12.50 12.17
C PHE A 154 9.23 11.59 11.13
N ARG A 155 10.46 11.90 10.72
CA ARG A 155 11.23 11.06 9.77
C ARG A 155 11.52 9.68 10.35
N LEU A 156 11.89 9.61 11.63
CA LEU A 156 12.08 8.33 12.31
C LEU A 156 10.75 7.56 12.44
N TRP A 157 9.68 8.26 12.81
CA TRP A 157 8.33 7.67 12.91
C TRP A 157 7.86 7.04 11.59
N VAL A 158 8.05 7.72 10.45
CA VAL A 158 7.80 7.15 9.12
C VAL A 158 8.69 5.95 8.86
N CYS A 159 10.00 6.04 9.18
CA CYS A 159 10.92 4.94 8.95
C CYS A 159 10.60 3.70 9.80
N LEU A 160 10.07 3.85 11.01
CA LEU A 160 9.59 2.73 11.84
C LEU A 160 8.43 1.99 11.16
N HIS A 161 7.48 2.73 10.59
CA HIS A 161 6.37 2.17 9.83
C HIS A 161 6.87 1.35 8.64
N GLU A 162 7.68 1.94 7.81
CA GLU A 162 8.18 1.31 6.59
C GLU A 162 9.13 0.13 6.89
N GLU A 163 9.90 0.23 7.98
CA GLU A 163 10.75 -0.86 8.44
C GLU A 163 9.93 -2.06 8.92
N THR A 164 8.77 -1.80 9.53
CA THR A 164 7.84 -2.89 9.90
C THR A 164 7.38 -3.65 8.66
N HIS A 165 7.04 -2.96 7.58
CA HIS A 165 6.72 -3.64 6.31
C HIS A 165 7.90 -4.43 5.76
N ARG A 166 9.12 -3.88 5.88
CA ARG A 166 10.32 -4.59 5.46
C ARG A 166 10.52 -5.91 6.21
N VAL A 167 10.35 -5.93 7.53
CA VAL A 167 10.49 -7.17 8.30
C VAL A 167 9.33 -8.14 8.06
N GLN A 168 8.10 -7.66 7.85
CA GLN A 168 6.97 -8.51 7.47
C GLN A 168 7.26 -9.30 6.18
N PHE A 169 7.69 -8.63 5.13
CA PHE A 169 7.98 -9.28 3.85
C PHE A 169 9.35 -9.96 3.79
N GLY A 170 10.34 -9.48 4.55
CA GLY A 170 11.69 -10.02 4.55
C GLY A 170 11.89 -11.22 5.48
N ALA A 171 11.20 -11.26 6.62
CA ALA A 171 11.27 -12.36 7.57
C ALA A 171 10.30 -13.51 7.22
N VAL A 172 9.17 -13.21 6.57
CA VAL A 172 8.13 -14.17 6.22
C VAL A 172 8.29 -14.60 4.77
N SER A 173 9.04 -15.66 4.55
CA SER A 173 9.49 -16.10 3.23
C SER A 173 8.38 -16.39 2.21
N TRP A 174 7.21 -16.80 2.66
CA TRP A 174 6.08 -17.13 1.80
C TRP A 174 5.18 -15.91 1.46
N LEU A 175 5.28 -14.80 2.22
CA LEU A 175 4.31 -13.70 2.16
C LEU A 175 4.30 -12.97 0.82
N SER A 176 5.48 -12.67 0.25
CA SER A 176 5.59 -12.05 -1.08
C SER A 176 5.00 -12.93 -2.17
N GLY A 177 5.25 -14.25 -2.11
CA GLY A 177 4.67 -15.22 -3.03
C GLY A 177 3.15 -15.26 -2.93
N TYR A 178 2.63 -15.41 -1.72
CA TYR A 178 1.19 -15.41 -1.46
C TYR A 178 0.50 -14.13 -1.98
N PHE A 179 1.06 -12.97 -1.65
CA PHE A 179 0.53 -11.68 -2.13
C PHE A 179 0.52 -11.61 -3.66
N THR A 180 1.59 -12.04 -4.30
CA THR A 180 1.73 -12.07 -5.76
C THR A 180 0.70 -13.01 -6.40
N ASP A 181 0.51 -14.21 -5.84
CA ASP A 181 -0.44 -15.20 -6.33
C ASP A 181 -1.89 -14.74 -6.21
N GLU A 182 -2.24 -14.06 -5.11
CA GLU A 182 -3.58 -13.46 -4.95
C GLU A 182 -3.81 -12.33 -5.97
N VAL A 183 -2.81 -11.47 -6.22
CA VAL A 183 -2.89 -10.43 -7.26
C VAL A 183 -3.04 -11.05 -8.65
N HIS A 184 -2.28 -12.09 -8.98
CA HIS A 184 -2.40 -12.80 -10.26
C HIS A 184 -3.77 -13.50 -10.40
N SER A 185 -4.28 -14.09 -9.33
CA SER A 185 -5.61 -14.72 -9.32
C SER A 185 -6.71 -13.69 -9.57
N TYR A 186 -6.60 -12.51 -8.93
CA TYR A 186 -7.51 -11.40 -9.20
C TYR A 186 -7.47 -10.95 -10.66
N LEU A 187 -6.27 -10.75 -11.22
CA LEU A 187 -6.10 -10.31 -12.60
C LEU A 187 -6.61 -11.32 -13.61
N ARG A 188 -6.44 -12.63 -13.35
CA ARG A 188 -6.99 -13.71 -14.20
C ARG A 188 -8.51 -13.79 -14.14
N ALA A 189 -9.11 -13.45 -13.01
CA ALA A 189 -10.56 -13.42 -12.85
C ALA A 189 -11.21 -12.18 -13.50
N VAL A 190 -10.42 -11.21 -13.98
CA VAL A 190 -10.92 -10.07 -14.77
C VAL A 190 -11.28 -10.55 -16.18
N ASP A 191 -12.58 -10.46 -16.54
CA ASP A 191 -13.06 -10.80 -17.86
C ASP A 191 -12.49 -9.82 -18.93
N PRO A 192 -11.70 -10.30 -19.91
CA PRO A 192 -11.16 -9.45 -20.97
C PRO A 192 -12.23 -8.85 -21.90
N ASP A 193 -13.41 -9.46 -21.98
CA ASP A 193 -14.57 -8.96 -22.73
C ASP A 193 -15.36 -7.84 -22.00
N ALA A 194 -14.79 -7.28 -20.97
CA ALA A 194 -15.35 -6.14 -20.22
C ALA A 194 -15.58 -4.85 -21.06
N GLY A 195 -15.53 -4.91 -22.39
CA GLY A 195 -16.20 -3.93 -23.27
C GLY A 195 -17.69 -3.73 -22.92
N SER A 196 -18.31 -4.72 -22.26
CA SER A 196 -19.59 -4.62 -21.56
C SER A 196 -19.50 -3.88 -20.21
N ALA A 197 -18.31 -3.53 -19.71
CA ALA A 197 -18.18 -2.81 -18.44
C ALA A 197 -18.86 -1.45 -18.47
N ILE A 198 -18.74 -0.71 -19.57
CA ILE A 198 -19.48 0.56 -19.78
C ILE A 198 -20.99 0.29 -19.81
N GLY A 199 -21.43 -0.80 -20.45
CA GLY A 199 -22.83 -1.23 -20.48
C GLY A 199 -23.34 -1.59 -19.09
N ARG A 200 -22.54 -2.28 -18.25
CA ARG A 200 -22.86 -2.61 -16.85
C ARG A 200 -22.87 -1.38 -15.95
N VAL A 201 -21.93 -0.45 -16.13
CA VAL A 201 -21.94 0.85 -15.44
C VAL A 201 -23.23 1.64 -15.75
N VAL A 202 -23.61 1.70 -17.02
CA VAL A 202 -24.86 2.37 -17.43
C VAL A 202 -26.09 1.63 -16.91
N ALA A 203 -26.11 0.30 -16.91
CA ALA A 203 -27.19 -0.50 -16.32
C ALA A 203 -27.25 -0.35 -14.79
N GLY A 204 -26.11 -0.35 -14.10
CA GLY A 204 -26.03 -0.11 -12.65
C GLY A 204 -26.45 1.30 -12.24
N LEU A 205 -26.14 2.32 -13.05
CA LEU A 205 -26.62 3.69 -12.86
C LEU A 205 -28.17 3.80 -13.00
N ARG A 206 -28.79 2.97 -13.86
CA ARG A 206 -30.25 2.93 -14.02
C ARG A 206 -30.97 2.17 -12.89
N GLN A 207 -30.28 1.23 -12.23
CA GLN A 207 -30.84 0.47 -11.08
C GLN A 207 -30.58 1.13 -9.72
N ARG A 208 -29.99 2.32 -9.68
CA ARG A 208 -29.60 3.03 -8.45
C ARG A 208 -30.81 3.64 -7.73
N THR A 209 -31.60 2.78 -7.09
CA THR A 209 -32.60 3.21 -6.11
C THR A 209 -32.60 2.33 -4.87
N ARG A 210 -31.47 2.01 -4.28
CA ARG A 210 -31.33 1.47 -2.90
C ARG A 210 -30.05 0.62 -2.79
N GLY A 211 -29.06 1.07 -2.03
CA GLY A 211 -28.01 0.21 -1.49
C GLY A 211 -26.62 0.83 -1.47
N GLU A 212 -25.97 0.70 -0.36
CA GLU A 212 -24.62 1.14 -0.02
C GLU A 212 -23.55 0.25 -0.67
N GLY A 213 -23.39 0.30 -1.99
CA GLY A 213 -22.32 -0.37 -2.71
C GLY A 213 -21.70 0.56 -3.75
N GLY A 214 -20.37 0.62 -3.85
CA GLY A 214 -19.67 1.37 -4.90
C GLY A 214 -19.94 0.78 -6.29
N LEU A 215 -19.78 1.59 -7.35
CA LEU A 215 -19.88 1.13 -8.75
C LEU A 215 -18.98 -0.08 -9.04
N ILE A 216 -17.86 -0.20 -8.33
CA ILE A 216 -16.89 -1.28 -8.45
C ILE A 216 -17.46 -2.60 -7.90
N ASP A 217 -18.23 -2.55 -6.78
CA ASP A 217 -18.81 -3.74 -6.15
C ASP A 217 -19.87 -4.43 -7.03
N LEU A 218 -20.55 -3.67 -7.89
CA LEU A 218 -21.57 -4.17 -8.82
C LEU A 218 -20.98 -4.87 -10.05
N MET A 219 -19.68 -4.71 -10.29
CA MET A 219 -18.98 -5.23 -11.48
C MET A 219 -18.13 -6.47 -11.20
N GLN A 220 -17.97 -6.85 -9.93
CA GLN A 220 -17.13 -7.97 -9.53
C GLN A 220 -17.90 -9.28 -9.51
N THR A 221 -17.22 -10.37 -9.95
CA THR A 221 -17.70 -11.74 -9.72
C THR A 221 -17.56 -12.12 -8.24
N GLU A 222 -18.25 -13.19 -7.81
CA GLU A 222 -18.09 -13.71 -6.45
C GLU A 222 -16.62 -14.10 -6.16
N GLU A 223 -15.95 -14.68 -7.16
CA GLU A 223 -14.53 -15.04 -7.08
C GLU A 223 -13.64 -13.80 -6.89
N GLN A 224 -13.82 -12.75 -7.71
CA GLN A 224 -13.09 -11.49 -7.57
C GLN A 224 -13.30 -10.86 -6.20
N ARG A 225 -14.53 -10.90 -5.69
CA ARG A 225 -14.84 -10.37 -4.36
C ARG A 225 -14.14 -11.16 -3.27
N ALA A 226 -14.16 -12.49 -3.33
CA ALA A 226 -13.48 -13.33 -2.36
C ALA A 226 -11.95 -13.10 -2.34
N ILE A 227 -11.32 -12.90 -3.51
CA ILE A 227 -9.89 -12.57 -3.60
C ILE A 227 -9.60 -11.20 -3.00
N LEU A 228 -10.41 -10.19 -3.33
CA LEU A 228 -10.26 -8.84 -2.76
C LEU A 228 -10.47 -8.81 -1.25
N ASP A 229 -11.39 -9.60 -0.73
CA ASP A 229 -11.62 -9.70 0.71
C ASP A 229 -10.39 -10.28 1.42
N ARG A 230 -9.74 -11.32 0.85
CA ARG A 230 -8.48 -11.86 1.39
C ARG A 230 -7.33 -10.86 1.30
N LEU A 231 -7.14 -10.21 0.15
CA LEU A 231 -6.14 -9.15 -0.01
C LEU A 231 -6.37 -8.01 0.97
N THR A 232 -7.62 -7.64 1.18
CA THR A 232 -7.99 -6.57 2.11
C THR A 232 -7.72 -6.97 3.56
N ALA A 233 -8.05 -8.20 3.97
CA ALA A 233 -7.73 -8.70 5.30
C ALA A 233 -6.21 -8.74 5.53
N LEU A 234 -5.44 -9.19 4.53
CA LEU A 234 -3.97 -9.15 4.59
C LEU A 234 -3.44 -7.72 4.73
N MET A 235 -3.90 -6.79 3.91
CA MET A 235 -3.45 -5.39 4.00
C MET A 235 -3.84 -4.76 5.34
N SER A 236 -5.03 -5.07 5.88
CA SER A 236 -5.46 -4.61 7.20
C SER A 236 -4.56 -5.15 8.31
N LEU A 237 -4.15 -6.41 8.21
CA LEU A 237 -3.19 -7.02 9.13
C LEU A 237 -1.82 -6.32 9.05
N LEU A 238 -1.26 -6.14 7.85
CA LEU A 238 0.07 -5.55 7.66
C LEU A 238 0.13 -4.12 8.20
N GLU A 239 -0.84 -3.29 7.83
CA GLU A 239 -0.94 -1.90 8.28
C GLU A 239 -1.25 -1.81 9.78
N GLY A 240 -2.16 -2.65 10.27
CA GLY A 240 -2.50 -2.70 11.69
C GLY A 240 -1.32 -3.12 12.57
N HIS A 241 -0.52 -4.08 12.10
CA HIS A 241 0.70 -4.49 12.78
C HIS A 241 1.72 -3.35 12.80
N ALA A 242 1.94 -2.66 11.66
CA ALA A 242 2.84 -1.52 11.61
C ALA A 242 2.41 -0.41 12.57
N ASP A 243 1.10 -0.13 12.67
CA ASP A 243 0.56 0.88 13.58
C ASP A 243 0.79 0.51 15.06
N VAL A 244 0.58 -0.76 15.43
CA VAL A 244 0.82 -1.27 16.80
C VAL A 244 2.31 -1.26 17.14
N VAL A 245 3.18 -1.63 16.21
CA VAL A 245 4.65 -1.59 16.41
C VAL A 245 5.13 -0.17 16.65
N MET A 246 4.64 0.81 15.88
CA MET A 246 4.97 2.22 16.08
C MET A 246 4.54 2.73 17.46
N ASP A 247 3.39 2.26 17.99
CA ASP A 247 2.95 2.58 19.36
C ASP A 247 3.86 1.93 20.41
N ALA A 248 4.21 0.68 20.20
CA ALA A 248 5.03 -0.08 21.16
C ALA A 248 6.47 0.42 21.26
N VAL A 249 7.05 0.93 20.16
CA VAL A 249 8.38 1.57 20.17
C VAL A 249 8.42 2.78 21.12
N GLY A 250 7.34 3.55 21.19
CA GLY A 250 7.07 4.54 22.22
C GLY A 250 7.95 5.78 22.23
N PRO A 251 7.74 6.65 23.25
CA PRO A 251 8.36 7.99 23.31
C PRO A 251 9.87 7.97 23.65
N GLN A 252 10.40 6.84 24.07
CA GLN A 252 11.86 6.72 24.33
C GLN A 252 12.66 6.77 23.01
N VAL A 253 12.07 6.31 21.93
CA VAL A 253 12.67 6.31 20.58
C VAL A 253 12.20 7.50 19.76
N VAL A 254 10.90 7.86 19.87
CA VAL A 254 10.28 9.01 19.19
C VAL A 254 9.66 9.93 20.25
N PRO A 255 10.40 10.91 20.79
CA PRO A 255 9.92 11.75 21.89
C PRO A 255 8.60 12.49 21.62
N SER A 256 8.33 12.87 20.37
CA SER A 256 7.12 13.60 19.98
C SER A 256 6.03 12.68 19.37
N VAL A 257 6.04 11.37 19.66
CA VAL A 257 5.10 10.41 19.04
C VAL A 257 3.64 10.79 19.26
N ASP A 258 3.26 11.21 20.48
CA ASP A 258 1.87 11.60 20.80
C ASP A 258 1.43 12.83 20.00
N LEU A 259 2.29 13.82 19.86
CA LEU A 259 2.04 15.00 19.05
C LEU A 259 1.86 14.62 17.58
N ILE A 260 2.75 13.77 17.04
CA ILE A 260 2.69 13.31 15.66
C ILE A 260 1.35 12.59 15.41
N ARG A 261 0.95 11.65 16.28
CA ARG A 261 -0.33 10.94 16.16
C ARG A 261 -1.51 11.89 16.21
N GLN A 262 -1.58 12.75 17.21
CA GLN A 262 -2.66 13.73 17.34
C GLN A 262 -2.82 14.58 16.05
N ARG A 263 -1.72 15.11 15.54
CA ARG A 263 -1.74 15.94 14.32
C ARG A 263 -2.11 15.14 13.07
N PHE A 264 -1.65 13.89 13.00
CA PHE A 264 -1.96 12.99 11.88
C PHE A 264 -3.45 12.62 11.85
N ASP A 265 -4.06 12.35 13.01
CA ASP A 265 -5.49 12.03 13.13
C ASP A 265 -6.38 13.23 12.78
N VAL A 266 -6.03 14.43 13.24
CA VAL A 266 -6.73 15.67 12.86
C VAL A 266 -6.68 15.88 11.34
N ARG A 267 -5.52 15.64 10.71
CA ARG A 267 -5.38 15.74 9.26
C ARG A 267 -6.23 14.71 8.50
N ARG A 268 -6.31 13.46 9.00
CA ARG A 268 -7.19 12.42 8.42
C ARG A 268 -8.66 12.88 8.38
N GLN A 269 -9.12 13.57 9.41
CA GLN A 269 -10.50 14.06 9.52
C GLN A 269 -10.77 15.28 8.61
N GLN A 270 -9.75 16.07 8.29
CA GLN A 270 -9.88 17.33 7.52
C GLN A 270 -9.61 17.15 6.00
N ALA A 271 -9.44 15.93 5.50
CA ALA A 271 -9.12 15.68 4.10
C ALA A 271 -10.18 16.29 3.16
N GLY A 272 -9.73 17.19 2.29
CA GLY A 272 -10.56 18.04 1.46
C GLY A 272 -11.49 17.31 0.47
N THR A 273 -12.55 18.01 0.02
CA THR A 273 -13.65 17.47 -0.80
C THR A 273 -13.24 16.86 -2.14
N LEU A 274 -12.24 17.40 -2.83
CA LEU A 274 -11.72 16.87 -4.10
C LEU A 274 -10.92 15.57 -3.90
N ASP A 275 -10.11 15.53 -2.85
CA ASP A 275 -9.37 14.33 -2.45
C ASP A 275 -10.35 13.24 -1.96
N GLY A 276 -11.43 13.64 -1.28
CA GLY A 276 -12.52 12.75 -0.87
C GLY A 276 -13.32 12.18 -2.04
N ALA A 277 -13.60 12.96 -3.07
CA ALA A 277 -14.32 12.50 -4.26
C ALA A 277 -13.48 11.46 -5.04
N LEU A 278 -12.17 11.69 -5.21
CA LEU A 278 -11.28 10.77 -5.89
C LEU A 278 -11.02 9.50 -5.06
N ARG A 279 -10.90 9.62 -3.72
CA ARG A 279 -10.82 8.47 -2.81
C ARG A 279 -12.08 7.60 -2.87
N ARG A 280 -13.28 8.22 -2.90
CA ARG A 280 -14.56 7.49 -3.09
C ARG A 280 -14.62 6.80 -4.45
N LEU A 281 -14.19 7.47 -5.51
CA LEU A 281 -14.15 6.90 -6.85
C LEU A 281 -13.24 5.68 -6.94
N LEU A 282 -12.10 5.72 -6.21
CA LEU A 282 -11.12 4.63 -6.13
C LEU A 282 -11.44 3.60 -5.02
N GLY A 283 -12.55 3.75 -4.28
CA GLY A 283 -12.92 2.87 -3.18
C GLY A 283 -12.01 2.94 -1.95
N LEU A 284 -11.18 3.98 -1.84
CA LEU A 284 -10.18 4.13 -0.78
C LEU A 284 -10.78 4.45 0.59
N ASP A 285 -12.00 5.02 0.66
CA ASP A 285 -12.66 5.35 1.94
C ASP A 285 -13.09 4.09 2.71
N ALA A 286 -13.50 3.04 2.01
CA ALA A 286 -13.79 1.74 2.62
C ALA A 286 -12.50 1.09 3.15
N LYS A 287 -11.40 1.17 2.40
CA LYS A 287 -10.08 0.67 2.81
C LYS A 287 -9.51 1.39 4.03
N LEU A 288 -9.71 2.70 4.16
CA LEU A 288 -9.26 3.44 5.35
C LEU A 288 -9.95 3.00 6.65
N ARG A 289 -11.23 2.60 6.59
CA ARG A 289 -11.92 1.99 7.74
C ARG A 289 -11.31 0.65 8.13
N GLN A 290 -10.95 -0.16 7.15
CA GLN A 290 -10.34 -1.48 7.36
C GLN A 290 -8.95 -1.39 8.00
N TYR A 291 -8.16 -0.34 7.74
CA TYR A 291 -6.89 -0.11 8.46
C TYR A 291 -7.08 0.16 9.96
N VAL A 292 -8.12 0.91 10.34
CA VAL A 292 -8.48 1.12 11.76
C VAL A 292 -8.91 -0.20 12.41
N GLU A 293 -9.66 -1.02 11.69
CA GLU A 293 -10.06 -2.36 12.13
C GLU A 293 -8.85 -3.30 12.27
N GLY A 294 -7.89 -3.22 11.34
CA GLY A 294 -6.64 -3.98 11.41
C GLY A 294 -5.80 -3.67 12.65
N ALA A 295 -5.62 -2.39 12.99
CA ALA A 295 -4.91 -2.01 14.21
C ALA A 295 -5.65 -2.45 15.48
N ALA A 296 -6.99 -2.38 15.48
CA ALA A 296 -7.81 -2.87 16.59
C ALA A 296 -7.69 -4.40 16.74
N PHE A 297 -7.71 -5.14 15.63
CA PHE A 297 -7.48 -6.59 15.61
C PHE A 297 -6.11 -6.95 16.22
N VAL A 298 -5.04 -6.38 15.68
CA VAL A 298 -3.67 -6.69 16.14
C VAL A 298 -3.52 -6.35 17.61
N ARG A 299 -4.01 -5.18 18.05
CA ARG A 299 -3.94 -4.73 19.45
C ARG A 299 -4.69 -5.70 20.35
N ALA A 300 -5.92 -6.09 20.00
CA ALA A 300 -6.72 -7.02 20.77
C ALA A 300 -6.08 -8.42 20.91
N VAL A 301 -5.44 -8.92 19.84
CA VAL A 301 -4.71 -10.18 19.88
C VAL A 301 -3.45 -10.05 20.73
N VAL A 302 -2.63 -9.02 20.51
CA VAL A 302 -1.38 -8.80 21.26
C VAL A 302 -1.66 -8.59 22.75
N ASP A 303 -2.70 -7.83 23.11
CA ASP A 303 -3.11 -7.64 24.51
C ASP A 303 -3.53 -8.97 25.17
N ARG A 304 -4.05 -9.92 24.42
CA ARG A 304 -4.54 -11.20 24.94
C ARG A 304 -3.47 -12.27 25.03
N VAL A 305 -2.62 -12.40 23.99
CA VAL A 305 -1.65 -13.51 23.89
C VAL A 305 -0.19 -13.05 23.87
N GLY A 306 0.07 -11.75 23.74
CA GLY A 306 1.42 -11.18 23.58
C GLY A 306 1.90 -11.18 22.13
N MET A 307 2.95 -10.40 21.84
CA MET A 307 3.51 -10.26 20.49
C MET A 307 4.13 -11.57 19.98
N GLN A 308 4.75 -12.34 20.86
CA GLN A 308 5.39 -13.61 20.48
C GLN A 308 4.36 -14.62 19.96
N ASP A 309 3.23 -14.77 20.64
CA ASP A 309 2.17 -15.69 20.22
C ASP A 309 1.36 -15.10 19.04
N PHE A 310 1.21 -13.77 18.97
CA PHE A 310 0.68 -13.11 17.77
C PHE A 310 1.46 -13.49 16.51
N ASN A 311 2.79 -13.68 16.60
CA ASN A 311 3.62 -14.05 15.46
C ASN A 311 3.27 -15.41 14.83
N ALA A 312 2.38 -16.21 15.45
CA ALA A 312 1.78 -17.37 14.79
C ALA A 312 1.09 -16.99 13.47
N VAL A 313 0.66 -15.73 13.31
CA VAL A 313 0.07 -15.19 12.08
C VAL A 313 1.01 -15.30 10.87
N TRP A 314 2.31 -15.32 11.10
CA TRP A 314 3.35 -15.38 10.07
C TRP A 314 3.82 -16.80 9.73
N THR A 315 3.24 -17.83 10.34
CA THR A 315 3.69 -19.22 10.17
C THR A 315 3.36 -19.76 8.78
N SER A 316 2.13 -19.52 8.30
CA SER A 316 1.67 -19.99 7.00
C SER A 316 0.48 -19.15 6.49
N PRO A 317 0.09 -19.27 5.21
CA PRO A 317 -1.12 -18.62 4.68
C PRO A 317 -2.39 -18.98 5.45
N GLU A 318 -2.49 -20.20 6.00
CA GLU A 318 -3.65 -20.68 6.74
C GLU A 318 -3.81 -20.00 8.10
N THR A 319 -2.74 -19.45 8.68
CA THR A 319 -2.77 -18.71 9.93
C THR A 319 -3.11 -17.24 9.75
N LEU A 320 -3.14 -16.72 8.50
CA LEU A 320 -3.63 -15.37 8.24
C LEU A 320 -5.07 -15.19 8.73
N PRO A 321 -5.46 -14.00 9.22
CA PRO A 321 -6.83 -13.74 9.59
C PRO A 321 -7.75 -13.79 8.36
N ARG A 322 -8.85 -14.48 8.49
CA ARG A 322 -9.94 -14.48 7.50
C ARG A 322 -10.67 -13.14 7.56
N PRO A 323 -11.34 -12.71 6.47
CA PRO A 323 -12.01 -11.40 6.44
C PRO A 323 -12.90 -11.12 7.67
N GLY A 324 -13.69 -12.11 8.12
CA GLY A 324 -14.55 -11.96 9.30
C GLY A 324 -13.80 -11.92 10.64
N GLU A 325 -12.59 -12.46 10.71
CA GLU A 325 -11.79 -12.52 11.94
C GLU A 325 -11.11 -11.18 12.26
N ILE A 326 -10.95 -10.29 11.27
CA ILE A 326 -10.45 -8.92 11.52
C ILE A 326 -11.40 -8.18 12.47
N ALA A 327 -12.71 -8.39 12.33
CA ALA A 327 -13.71 -7.82 13.22
C ALA A 327 -13.94 -8.65 14.49
N ASP A 328 -13.48 -9.91 14.51
CA ASP A 328 -13.61 -10.84 15.66
C ASP A 328 -12.26 -11.50 16.00
N PRO A 329 -11.37 -10.78 16.71
CA PRO A 329 -10.05 -11.30 17.10
C PRO A 329 -10.10 -12.59 17.90
N GLN A 330 -11.19 -12.83 18.66
CA GLN A 330 -11.35 -14.06 19.46
C GLN A 330 -11.55 -15.29 18.58
N ALA A 331 -12.25 -15.16 17.46
CA ALA A 331 -12.39 -16.24 16.48
C ALA A 331 -11.04 -16.65 15.90
N TRP A 332 -10.16 -15.68 15.57
CA TRP A 332 -8.80 -15.95 15.11
C TRP A 332 -7.97 -16.67 16.19
N ILE A 333 -7.98 -16.16 17.44
CA ILE A 333 -7.24 -16.77 18.56
C ILE A 333 -7.70 -18.22 18.77
N ALA A 334 -9.01 -18.47 18.80
CA ALA A 334 -9.56 -19.81 18.97
C ALA A 334 -9.17 -20.77 17.84
N ARG A 335 -9.05 -20.28 16.59
CA ARG A 335 -8.65 -21.10 15.45
C ARG A 335 -7.15 -21.40 15.41
N VAL A 336 -6.32 -20.46 15.83
CA VAL A 336 -4.85 -20.57 15.68
C VAL A 336 -4.18 -21.12 16.95
N HIS A 337 -4.74 -20.86 18.13
CA HIS A 337 -4.18 -21.27 19.42
C HIS A 337 -5.06 -22.28 20.20
N GLY A 338 -6.28 -22.57 19.74
CA GLY A 338 -7.17 -23.57 20.32
C GLY A 338 -6.99 -24.90 19.64
#